data_fe2a21f89084b9dd8a89d76d1189ee04
#
_entry.id   fe2a21f89084b9dd8a89d76d1189ee04
#
_cell.length_a   1.000
_cell.length_b   1.000
_cell.length_c   1.000
_cell.angle_alpha   90.00
_cell.angle_beta   90.00
_cell.angle_gamma   90.00
#
_symmetry.space_group_name_H-M   'P 1'
#
loop_
_entity.id
_entity.type
_entity.pdbx_description
1 polymer ?
#
loop_
_entity_poly.entity_id
_entity_poly.type
_entity_poly.pdbx_seq_one_letter_code
_entity_poly.pdbx_strand_id
1 'polypeptide(L)'
;MYNYGVTGYFMGNTYGQVNTLTNVMYACDEEDREVFEEGDLEQAFFDSFYRKAMEQRLNHVYAGDSFDERASYLEENHDVLKFQILEAELSAYYFGLGEVDYYEQSSMSDEMAGKMIKKLLPACFGQWLYDYILLCRNGFVRSIAVVHPLINFAALFLYLLAVCLLLWQMLVKKRFQAAVVMGTALLFIAANVCATSITIMCLSRYMIYGFSLFYIALYLLIREVCENKLLWKICD
;
A
#
# COMPACT_ATOMS: atom_id res chain seq x y z
N MET A 1 -22.69 8.15 2.20
CA MET A 1 -23.93 8.51 2.95
C MET A 1 -23.92 8.02 4.41
N TYR A 2 -23.53 6.77 4.70
CA TYR A 2 -23.53 6.26 6.10
C TYR A 2 -22.67 7.12 7.04
N ASN A 3 -21.43 7.40 6.68
CA ASN A 3 -20.53 8.20 7.52
C ASN A 3 -21.07 9.62 7.77
N TYR A 4 -21.66 10.26 6.75
CA TYR A 4 -22.28 11.58 6.94
C TYR A 4 -23.45 11.55 7.94
N GLY A 5 -24.27 10.51 7.91
CA GLY A 5 -25.38 10.35 8.86
C GLY A 5 -24.94 10.13 10.32
N VAL A 6 -23.74 9.60 10.52
CA VAL A 6 -23.18 9.31 11.87
C VAL A 6 -22.31 10.45 12.37
N THR A 7 -21.51 11.06 11.51
CA THR A 7 -20.45 12.02 11.90
C THR A 7 -20.79 13.46 11.55
N GLY A 8 -21.75 13.69 10.63
CA GLY A 8 -22.03 15.01 10.06
C GLY A 8 -21.04 15.45 8.97
N TYR A 9 -20.02 14.64 8.65
CA TYR A 9 -19.01 14.98 7.66
C TYR A 9 -18.99 14.01 6.48
N PHE A 10 -18.74 14.53 5.28
CA PHE A 10 -18.51 13.72 4.07
C PHE A 10 -17.08 13.20 4.07
N MET A 11 -16.82 12.09 4.76
CA MET A 11 -15.53 11.42 4.78
C MET A 11 -15.68 9.93 4.45
N GLY A 12 -14.77 9.40 3.66
CA GLY A 12 -14.70 7.96 3.36
C GLY A 12 -14.20 7.16 4.57
N ASN A 13 -13.19 7.68 5.22
CA ASN A 13 -12.63 7.22 6.49
C ASN A 13 -11.94 8.40 7.19
N THR A 14 -11.52 8.22 8.43
CA THR A 14 -10.88 9.27 9.24
C THR A 14 -9.38 9.44 8.99
N TYR A 15 -8.75 8.61 8.14
CA TYR A 15 -7.28 8.57 8.01
C TYR A 15 -6.77 8.41 6.56
N GLY A 16 -7.60 8.56 5.53
CA GLY A 16 -7.23 8.27 4.15
C GLY A 16 -6.05 9.08 3.65
N GLN A 17 -6.18 10.40 3.67
CA GLN A 17 -5.15 11.32 3.20
C GLN A 17 -3.97 11.42 4.19
N VAL A 18 -4.23 11.36 5.50
CA VAL A 18 -3.17 11.37 6.52
C VAL A 18 -2.24 10.17 6.38
N ASN A 19 -2.79 8.97 6.15
CA ASN A 19 -1.97 7.80 5.87
C ASN A 19 -1.12 7.96 4.60
N THR A 20 -1.72 8.46 3.53
CA THR A 20 -0.99 8.72 2.28
C THR A 20 0.09 9.78 2.48
N LEU A 21 -0.22 10.85 3.22
CA LEU A 21 0.76 11.88 3.55
C LEU A 21 1.95 11.31 4.32
N THR A 22 1.72 10.37 5.24
CA THR A 22 2.81 9.70 5.97
C THR A 22 3.82 9.06 5.00
N ASN A 23 3.33 8.33 3.99
CA ASN A 23 4.19 7.72 2.98
C ASN A 23 4.89 8.76 2.09
N VAL A 24 4.22 9.86 1.75
CA VAL A 24 4.82 10.96 0.98
C VAL A 24 5.90 11.66 1.79
N MET A 25 5.63 12.05 3.04
CA MET A 25 6.59 12.71 3.91
C MET A 25 7.80 11.83 4.25
N TYR A 26 7.61 10.51 4.33
CA TYR A 26 8.72 9.56 4.49
C TYR A 26 9.68 9.61 3.28
N ALA A 27 9.14 9.77 2.09
CA ALA A 27 9.88 9.78 0.83
C ALA A 27 10.52 11.13 0.49
N CYS A 28 10.20 12.21 1.24
CA CYS A 28 10.73 13.54 0.96
C CYS A 28 12.17 13.71 1.46
N ASP A 29 12.92 14.52 0.71
CA ASP A 29 14.22 15.08 1.09
C ASP A 29 14.07 16.52 1.60
N GLU A 30 15.15 17.09 2.15
CA GLU A 30 15.15 18.46 2.67
C GLU A 30 14.83 19.50 1.57
N GLU A 31 15.26 19.25 0.34
CA GLU A 31 15.07 20.12 -0.82
C GLU A 31 13.60 20.21 -1.25
N ASP A 32 12.78 19.21 -0.94
CA ASP A 32 11.36 19.21 -1.29
C ASP A 32 10.55 20.31 -0.58
N ARG A 33 11.12 20.96 0.45
CA ARG A 33 10.56 22.17 1.06
C ARG A 33 10.34 23.32 0.08
N GLU A 34 11.10 23.36 -1.03
CA GLU A 34 11.07 24.44 -2.01
C GLU A 34 9.74 24.50 -2.80
N VAL A 35 8.89 23.47 -2.69
CA VAL A 35 7.53 23.49 -3.28
C VAL A 35 6.56 24.43 -2.56
N PHE A 36 6.95 24.93 -1.35
CA PHE A 36 6.17 25.89 -0.57
C PHE A 36 6.72 27.29 -0.74
N GLU A 37 5.84 28.29 -0.58
CA GLU A 37 6.27 29.68 -0.54
C GLU A 37 6.96 29.96 0.81
N GLU A 38 7.97 30.84 0.77
CA GLU A 38 8.73 31.19 1.98
C GLU A 38 7.84 31.87 3.01
N GLY A 39 7.78 31.30 4.20
CA GLY A 39 6.95 31.80 5.31
C GLY A 39 5.53 31.23 5.35
N ASP A 40 5.16 30.34 4.43
CA ASP A 40 3.90 29.62 4.48
C ASP A 40 3.83 28.68 5.71
N LEU A 41 2.62 28.49 6.21
CA LEU A 41 2.36 27.56 7.31
C LEU A 41 2.72 26.12 6.94
N GLU A 42 2.47 25.74 5.69
CA GLU A 42 2.82 24.44 5.12
C GLU A 42 4.34 24.21 5.12
N GLN A 43 5.13 25.24 4.81
CA GLN A 43 6.60 25.16 4.88
C GLN A 43 7.07 24.94 6.32
N ALA A 44 6.55 25.73 7.26
CA ALA A 44 6.90 25.60 8.66
C ALA A 44 6.52 24.23 9.23
N PHE A 45 5.38 23.69 8.81
CA PHE A 45 4.94 22.33 9.14
C PHE A 45 5.91 21.28 8.56
N PHE A 46 6.25 21.39 7.28
CA PHE A 46 7.20 20.48 6.64
C PHE A 46 8.56 20.48 7.35
N ASP A 47 9.12 21.65 7.60
CA ASP A 47 10.43 21.82 8.27
C ASP A 47 10.42 21.19 9.68
N SER A 48 9.35 21.37 10.43
CA SER A 48 9.21 20.79 11.77
C SER A 48 9.09 19.26 11.72
N PHE A 49 8.25 18.76 10.81
CA PHE A 49 8.11 17.32 10.60
C PHE A 49 9.43 16.69 10.16
N TYR A 50 10.04 17.22 9.09
CA TYR A 50 11.28 16.69 8.52
C TYR A 50 12.40 16.64 9.55
N ARG A 51 12.62 17.72 10.30
CA ARG A 51 13.61 17.77 11.38
C ARG A 51 13.37 16.66 12.42
N LYS A 52 12.13 16.47 12.91
CA LYS A 52 11.81 15.43 13.91
C LYS A 52 11.96 14.02 13.34
N ALA A 53 11.60 13.81 12.08
CA ALA A 53 11.80 12.55 11.40
C ALA A 53 13.28 12.21 11.26
N MET A 54 14.11 13.19 10.91
CA MET A 54 15.57 13.03 10.83
C MET A 54 16.22 12.79 12.19
N GLU A 55 15.83 13.53 13.24
CA GLU A 55 16.32 13.34 14.62
C GLU A 55 16.03 11.93 15.15
N GLN A 56 14.87 11.37 14.80
CA GLN A 56 14.47 10.02 15.20
C GLN A 56 14.87 8.94 14.17
N ARG A 57 15.55 9.29 13.09
CA ARG A 57 15.93 8.41 11.98
C ARG A 57 14.75 7.72 11.32
N LEU A 58 13.65 8.41 11.11
CA LEU A 58 12.40 7.88 10.54
C LEU A 58 12.18 8.29 9.07
N ASN A 59 13.23 8.66 8.34
CA ASN A 59 13.18 9.02 6.93
C ASN A 59 13.82 7.92 6.07
N HIS A 60 13.47 7.84 4.79
CA HIS A 60 13.95 6.84 3.82
C HIS A 60 15.49 6.78 3.70
N VAL A 61 16.21 7.86 4.00
CA VAL A 61 17.68 7.90 3.95
C VAL A 61 18.35 6.98 4.96
N TYR A 62 17.65 6.57 6.00
CA TYR A 62 18.14 5.62 7.02
C TYR A 62 17.74 4.17 6.74
N ALA A 63 16.88 3.93 5.76
CA ALA A 63 16.55 2.59 5.32
C ALA A 63 17.80 1.95 4.69
N GLY A 64 18.02 0.66 4.95
CA GLY A 64 19.15 -0.07 4.40
C GLY A 64 19.20 -0.09 2.87
N ASP A 65 20.22 -0.71 2.29
CA ASP A 65 20.44 -0.72 0.84
C ASP A 65 19.63 -1.81 0.11
N SER A 66 19.24 -2.88 0.79
CA SER A 66 18.47 -3.96 0.18
C SER A 66 16.98 -3.67 0.11
N PHE A 67 16.30 -4.28 -0.87
CA PHE A 67 14.85 -4.19 -1.00
C PHE A 67 14.09 -4.62 0.26
N ASP A 68 14.57 -5.68 0.93
CA ASP A 68 13.92 -6.22 2.12
C ASP A 68 14.11 -5.30 3.33
N GLU A 69 15.31 -4.74 3.51
CA GLU A 69 15.60 -3.77 4.58
C GLU A 69 14.76 -2.51 4.43
N ARG A 70 14.70 -1.93 3.23
CA ARG A 70 13.91 -0.72 2.96
C ARG A 70 12.43 -0.92 3.23
N ALA A 71 11.86 -2.01 2.72
CA ALA A 71 10.45 -2.32 2.95
C ALA A 71 10.14 -2.55 4.42
N SER A 72 10.99 -3.31 5.14
CA SER A 72 10.84 -3.56 6.57
C SER A 72 10.97 -2.27 7.38
N TYR A 73 11.93 -1.42 7.03
CA TYR A 73 12.16 -0.17 7.72
C TYR A 73 10.95 0.77 7.66
N LEU A 74 10.36 0.96 6.48
CA LEU A 74 9.15 1.76 6.35
C LEU A 74 7.98 1.15 7.14
N GLU A 75 7.77 -0.17 7.03
CA GLU A 75 6.67 -0.86 7.71
C GLU A 75 6.78 -0.82 9.24
N GLU A 76 7.99 -0.95 9.78
CA GLU A 76 8.25 -0.92 11.22
C GLU A 76 8.10 0.48 11.82
N ASN A 77 8.44 1.52 11.06
CA ASN A 77 8.47 2.89 11.54
C ASN A 77 7.23 3.72 11.15
N HIS A 78 6.38 3.24 10.26
CA HIS A 78 5.22 3.97 9.76
C HIS A 78 4.30 4.48 10.87
N ASP A 79 3.96 3.64 11.83
CA ASP A 79 3.03 4.02 12.91
C ASP A 79 3.65 5.06 13.85
N VAL A 80 4.96 5.00 14.10
CA VAL A 80 5.67 6.02 14.88
C VAL A 80 5.69 7.34 14.12
N LEU A 81 6.05 7.30 12.83
CA LEU A 81 6.08 8.48 11.97
C LEU A 81 4.70 9.14 11.88
N LYS A 82 3.64 8.34 11.71
CA LYS A 82 2.28 8.82 11.62
C LYS A 82 1.78 9.42 12.94
N PHE A 83 1.74 8.60 14.00
CA PHE A 83 1.04 8.98 15.23
C PHE A 83 1.86 9.91 16.11
N GLN A 84 3.20 9.73 16.19
CA GLN A 84 4.02 10.51 17.11
C GLN A 84 4.59 11.78 16.48
N ILE A 85 4.69 11.85 15.15
CA ILE A 85 5.21 13.04 14.47
C ILE A 85 4.12 13.70 13.63
N LEU A 86 3.58 13.05 12.60
CA LEU A 86 2.69 13.69 11.64
C LEU A 86 1.40 14.23 12.28
N GLU A 87 0.69 13.40 13.02
CA GLU A 87 -0.56 13.83 13.67
C GLU A 87 -0.32 14.86 14.77
N ALA A 88 0.79 14.75 15.50
CA ALA A 88 1.18 15.76 16.50
C ALA A 88 1.49 17.12 15.85
N GLU A 89 2.21 17.12 14.71
CA GLU A 89 2.50 18.35 13.96
C GLU A 89 1.24 18.94 13.32
N LEU A 90 0.37 18.12 12.74
CA LEU A 90 -0.92 18.59 12.21
C LEU A 90 -1.74 19.27 13.29
N SER A 91 -1.80 18.69 14.50
CA SER A 91 -2.48 19.31 15.63
C SER A 91 -1.85 20.64 16.02
N ALA A 92 -0.52 20.69 16.13
CA ALA A 92 0.18 21.90 16.56
C ALA A 92 0.04 23.07 15.58
N TYR A 93 0.10 22.80 14.28
CA TYR A 93 0.11 23.85 13.25
C TYR A 93 -1.28 24.28 12.79
N TYR A 94 -2.27 23.40 12.77
CA TYR A 94 -3.54 23.67 12.11
C TYR A 94 -4.74 23.76 13.05
N PHE A 95 -4.69 23.16 14.25
CA PHE A 95 -5.86 23.15 15.15
C PHE A 95 -5.73 24.09 16.34
N GLY A 96 -4.52 24.54 16.67
CA GLY A 96 -4.28 25.37 17.84
C GLY A 96 -4.60 24.63 19.15
N LEU A 97 -4.87 25.39 20.22
CA LEU A 97 -5.17 24.87 21.56
C LEU A 97 -6.67 24.79 21.86
N GLY A 98 -7.55 24.86 20.85
CA GLY A 98 -8.99 24.78 21.03
C GLY A 98 -9.48 23.33 21.23
N GLU A 99 -10.59 23.17 21.95
CA GLU A 99 -11.32 21.92 21.97
C GLU A 99 -12.06 21.76 20.63
N VAL A 100 -11.50 20.95 19.72
CA VAL A 100 -12.10 20.61 18.43
C VAL A 100 -12.64 19.20 18.55
N ASP A 101 -13.87 18.98 18.06
CA ASP A 101 -14.45 17.63 18.00
C ASP A 101 -13.57 16.69 17.17
N TYR A 102 -13.47 15.43 17.61
CA TYR A 102 -12.64 14.41 16.96
C TYR A 102 -12.90 14.26 15.46
N TYR A 103 -14.17 14.29 15.05
CA TYR A 103 -14.52 14.15 13.63
C TYR A 103 -14.21 15.40 12.83
N GLU A 104 -14.38 16.58 13.41
CA GLU A 104 -13.97 17.85 12.82
C GLU A 104 -12.46 17.88 12.64
N GLN A 105 -11.69 17.55 13.67
CA GLN A 105 -10.23 17.46 13.60
C GLN A 105 -9.78 16.47 12.52
N SER A 106 -10.39 15.28 12.47
CA SER A 106 -10.07 14.27 11.45
C SER A 106 -10.36 14.75 10.03
N SER A 107 -11.49 15.45 9.84
CA SER A 107 -11.85 16.00 8.53
C SER A 107 -10.88 17.10 8.08
N MET A 108 -10.52 18.00 8.99
CA MET A 108 -9.56 19.07 8.72
C MET A 108 -8.17 18.52 8.45
N SER A 109 -7.71 17.54 9.25
CA SER A 109 -6.43 16.85 9.04
C SER A 109 -6.37 16.18 7.67
N ASP A 110 -7.43 15.52 7.26
CA ASP A 110 -7.50 14.84 5.97
C ASP A 110 -7.48 15.85 4.81
N GLU A 111 -8.18 16.98 4.93
CA GLU A 111 -8.14 18.06 3.94
C GLU A 111 -6.74 18.68 3.81
N MET A 112 -6.10 18.99 4.94
CA MET A 112 -4.75 19.55 4.94
C MET A 112 -3.73 18.57 4.40
N ALA A 113 -3.83 17.29 4.78
CA ALA A 113 -3.00 16.23 4.22
C ALA A 113 -3.16 16.13 2.69
N GLY A 114 -4.38 16.24 2.18
CA GLY A 114 -4.63 16.25 0.74
C GLY A 114 -4.00 17.44 0.00
N LYS A 115 -3.94 18.63 0.63
CA LYS A 115 -3.24 19.81 0.08
C LYS A 115 -1.73 19.58 0.05
N MET A 116 -1.17 19.06 1.13
CA MET A 116 0.26 18.75 1.24
C MET A 116 0.70 17.70 0.20
N ILE A 117 -0.06 16.62 0.06
CA ILE A 117 0.22 15.57 -0.94
C ILE A 117 0.29 16.14 -2.35
N LYS A 118 -0.64 17.01 -2.73
CA LYS A 118 -0.67 17.62 -4.07
C LYS A 118 0.59 18.46 -4.37
N LYS A 119 1.17 19.09 -3.36
CA LYS A 119 2.40 19.88 -3.50
C LYS A 119 3.65 18.99 -3.48
N LEU A 120 3.76 18.07 -2.52
CA LEU A 120 4.96 17.28 -2.25
C LEU A 120 5.13 16.07 -3.18
N LEU A 121 4.04 15.33 -3.47
CA LEU A 121 4.16 14.10 -4.26
C LEU A 121 4.84 14.27 -5.62
N PRO A 122 4.62 15.36 -6.39
CA PRO A 122 5.36 15.58 -7.62
C PRO A 122 6.87 15.74 -7.42
N ALA A 123 7.32 16.36 -6.31
CA ALA A 123 8.72 16.59 -6.00
C ALA A 123 9.43 15.29 -5.59
N CYS A 124 8.90 14.55 -4.64
CA CYS A 124 9.47 13.29 -4.15
C CYS A 124 8.98 12.05 -4.93
N PHE A 125 8.34 12.20 -6.11
CA PHE A 125 7.66 11.12 -6.83
C PHE A 125 8.52 9.88 -7.08
N GLY A 126 9.78 10.06 -7.42
CA GLY A 126 10.71 8.97 -7.72
C GLY A 126 10.93 8.05 -6.50
N GLN A 127 11.21 8.65 -5.35
CA GLN A 127 11.40 7.93 -4.10
C GLN A 127 10.09 7.31 -3.60
N TRP A 128 9.00 8.09 -3.62
CA TRP A 128 7.68 7.57 -3.24
C TRP A 128 7.25 6.37 -4.10
N LEU A 129 7.46 6.42 -5.42
CA LEU A 129 7.14 5.31 -6.33
C LEU A 129 7.97 4.06 -6.01
N TYR A 130 9.25 4.25 -5.69
CA TYR A 130 10.12 3.16 -5.28
C TYR A 130 9.60 2.48 -4.01
N ASP A 131 9.28 3.25 -2.97
CA ASP A 131 8.74 2.74 -1.71
C ASP A 131 7.36 2.07 -1.92
N TYR A 132 6.50 2.67 -2.75
CA TYR A 132 5.22 2.09 -3.14
C TYR A 132 5.39 0.71 -3.80
N ILE A 133 6.36 0.54 -4.70
CA ILE A 133 6.65 -0.76 -5.34
C ILE A 133 7.10 -1.79 -4.30
N LEU A 134 7.91 -1.39 -3.32
CA LEU A 134 8.34 -2.27 -2.23
C LEU A 134 7.15 -2.73 -1.36
N LEU A 135 6.25 -1.80 -1.00
CA LEU A 135 5.03 -2.12 -0.27
C LEU A 135 4.10 -3.03 -1.08
N CYS A 136 3.94 -2.80 -2.38
CA CYS A 136 3.18 -3.67 -3.28
C CYS A 136 3.78 -5.09 -3.30
N ARG A 137 5.11 -5.23 -3.44
CA ARG A 137 5.79 -6.53 -3.41
C ARG A 137 5.45 -7.29 -2.12
N ASN A 138 5.57 -6.65 -0.97
CA ASN A 138 5.22 -7.26 0.31
C ASN A 138 3.73 -7.61 0.38
N GLY A 139 2.85 -6.76 -0.15
CA GLY A 139 1.42 -7.01 -0.26
C GLY A 139 1.09 -8.26 -1.09
N PHE A 140 1.72 -8.40 -2.25
CA PHE A 140 1.57 -9.61 -3.08
C PHE A 140 2.04 -10.85 -2.33
N VAL A 141 3.20 -10.82 -1.67
CA VAL A 141 3.65 -11.95 -0.88
C VAL A 141 2.67 -12.28 0.23
N ARG A 142 2.21 -11.28 1.01
CA ARG A 142 1.26 -11.47 2.12
C ARG A 142 -0.11 -11.96 1.69
N SER A 143 -0.48 -11.75 0.44
CA SER A 143 -1.75 -12.24 -0.10
C SER A 143 -1.78 -13.77 -0.28
N ILE A 144 -0.61 -14.44 -0.32
CA ILE A 144 -0.52 -15.89 -0.51
C ILE A 144 0.46 -16.60 0.43
N ALA A 145 1.26 -15.84 1.20
CA ALA A 145 2.30 -16.40 2.06
C ALA A 145 2.64 -15.42 3.21
N VAL A 146 3.73 -15.72 3.92
CA VAL A 146 4.34 -14.82 4.92
C VAL A 146 5.56 -14.17 4.31
N VAL A 147 5.78 -12.88 4.59
CA VAL A 147 6.99 -12.16 4.14
C VAL A 147 8.20 -12.72 4.87
N HIS A 148 9.10 -13.32 4.10
CA HIS A 148 10.39 -13.86 4.57
C HIS A 148 11.30 -14.01 3.34
N PRO A 149 12.60 -13.69 3.42
CA PRO A 149 13.49 -13.69 2.25
C PRO A 149 13.41 -14.94 1.37
N LEU A 150 13.38 -16.13 1.97
CA LEU A 150 13.26 -17.39 1.21
C LEU A 150 11.84 -17.62 0.66
N ILE A 151 10.80 -17.23 1.39
CA ILE A 151 9.41 -17.44 1.00
C ILE A 151 8.98 -16.44 -0.07
N ASN A 152 9.55 -15.23 -0.09
CA ASN A 152 9.26 -14.21 -1.08
C ASN A 152 9.48 -14.72 -2.50
N PHE A 153 10.59 -15.41 -2.75
CA PHE A 153 10.89 -16.02 -4.05
C PHE A 153 9.87 -17.12 -4.43
N ALA A 154 9.50 -17.99 -3.47
CA ALA A 154 8.51 -19.01 -3.70
C ALA A 154 7.13 -18.43 -4.01
N ALA A 155 6.72 -17.37 -3.31
CA ALA A 155 5.48 -16.67 -3.56
C ALA A 155 5.44 -16.04 -4.96
N LEU A 156 6.50 -15.33 -5.36
CA LEU A 156 6.61 -14.74 -6.69
C LEU A 156 6.63 -15.82 -7.78
N PHE A 157 7.30 -16.94 -7.55
CA PHE A 157 7.28 -18.08 -8.45
C PHE A 157 5.88 -18.68 -8.62
N LEU A 158 5.10 -18.78 -7.52
CA LEU A 158 3.70 -19.26 -7.59
C LEU A 158 2.81 -18.31 -8.40
N TYR A 159 2.99 -17.00 -8.30
CA TYR A 159 2.28 -16.04 -9.16
C TYR A 159 2.65 -16.23 -10.63
N LEU A 160 3.95 -16.35 -10.93
CA LEU A 160 4.42 -16.60 -12.29
C LEU A 160 3.83 -17.89 -12.85
N LEU A 161 3.84 -18.97 -12.07
CA LEU A 161 3.24 -20.27 -12.44
C LEU A 161 1.74 -20.10 -12.70
N ALA A 162 1.01 -19.42 -11.83
CA ALA A 162 -0.43 -19.19 -12.00
C ALA A 162 -0.73 -18.42 -13.28
N VAL A 163 0.03 -17.35 -13.57
CA VAL A 163 -0.11 -16.56 -14.81
C VAL A 163 0.22 -17.41 -16.04
N CYS A 164 1.31 -18.18 -16.01
CA CYS A 164 1.68 -19.06 -17.13
C CYS A 164 0.61 -20.12 -17.41
N LEU A 165 0.07 -20.77 -16.38
CA LEU A 165 -1.00 -21.75 -16.51
C LEU A 165 -2.30 -21.11 -17.02
N LEU A 166 -2.64 -19.92 -16.53
CA LEU A 166 -3.80 -19.14 -16.98
C LEU A 166 -3.67 -18.83 -18.48
N LEU A 167 -2.56 -18.24 -18.90
CA LEU A 167 -2.32 -17.91 -20.30
C LEU A 167 -2.32 -19.16 -21.19
N TRP A 168 -1.72 -20.24 -20.74
CA TRP A 168 -1.72 -21.50 -21.46
C TRP A 168 -3.13 -22.07 -21.64
N GLN A 169 -3.98 -22.03 -20.59
CA GLN A 169 -5.38 -22.44 -20.68
C GLN A 169 -6.18 -21.59 -21.66
N MET A 170 -6.01 -20.26 -21.59
CA MET A 170 -6.74 -19.33 -22.46
C MET A 170 -6.29 -19.38 -23.91
N LEU A 171 -4.98 -19.32 -24.18
CA LEU A 171 -4.45 -19.14 -25.52
C LEU A 171 -4.26 -20.45 -26.28
N VAL A 172 -3.81 -21.49 -25.57
CA VAL A 172 -3.49 -22.78 -26.21
C VAL A 172 -4.67 -23.75 -26.11
N LYS A 173 -5.26 -23.92 -24.93
CA LYS A 173 -6.36 -24.88 -24.72
C LYS A 173 -7.75 -24.32 -25.00
N LYS A 174 -7.86 -22.96 -25.07
CA LYS A 174 -9.12 -22.23 -25.28
C LYS A 174 -10.20 -22.62 -24.26
N ARG A 175 -9.77 -22.88 -23.00
CA ARG A 175 -10.63 -23.19 -21.87
C ARG A 175 -10.62 -22.00 -20.90
N PHE A 176 -11.80 -21.49 -20.58
CA PHE A 176 -11.92 -20.23 -19.90
C PHE A 176 -12.41 -20.33 -18.45
N GLN A 177 -13.01 -21.46 -18.04
CA GLN A 177 -13.68 -21.53 -16.74
C GLN A 177 -12.72 -21.33 -15.56
N ALA A 178 -11.73 -22.19 -15.37
CA ALA A 178 -10.74 -22.05 -14.30
C ALA A 178 -9.83 -20.85 -14.55
N ALA A 179 -9.53 -20.51 -15.81
CA ALA A 179 -8.73 -19.33 -16.15
C ALA A 179 -9.43 -18.02 -15.74
N VAL A 180 -10.73 -17.88 -15.92
CA VAL A 180 -11.51 -16.71 -15.49
C VAL A 180 -11.49 -16.59 -13.95
N VAL A 181 -11.67 -17.71 -13.23
CA VAL A 181 -11.61 -17.71 -11.76
C VAL A 181 -10.24 -17.25 -11.28
N MET A 182 -9.14 -17.78 -11.84
CA MET A 182 -7.79 -17.36 -11.50
C MET A 182 -7.52 -15.89 -11.88
N GLY A 183 -7.94 -15.45 -13.05
CA GLY A 183 -7.83 -14.06 -13.50
C GLY A 183 -8.54 -13.11 -12.56
N THR A 184 -9.75 -13.45 -12.12
CA THR A 184 -10.51 -12.66 -11.14
C THR A 184 -9.79 -12.61 -9.78
N ALA A 185 -9.23 -13.73 -9.32
CA ALA A 185 -8.46 -13.78 -8.08
C ALA A 185 -7.21 -12.90 -8.16
N LEU A 186 -6.46 -12.96 -9.26
CA LEU A 186 -5.27 -12.12 -9.47
C LEU A 186 -5.62 -10.63 -9.55
N LEU A 187 -6.69 -10.26 -10.25
CA LEU A 187 -7.17 -8.87 -10.32
C LEU A 187 -7.62 -8.35 -8.96
N PHE A 188 -8.36 -9.16 -8.19
CA PHE A 188 -8.76 -8.80 -6.84
C PHE A 188 -7.55 -8.54 -5.93
N ILE A 189 -6.58 -9.46 -5.94
CA ILE A 189 -5.34 -9.31 -5.17
C ILE A 189 -4.60 -8.05 -5.60
N ALA A 190 -4.40 -7.84 -6.91
CA ALA A 190 -3.70 -6.69 -7.44
C ALA A 190 -4.39 -5.38 -7.04
N ALA A 191 -5.71 -5.29 -7.19
CA ALA A 191 -6.48 -4.11 -6.82
C ALA A 191 -6.36 -3.82 -5.30
N ASN A 192 -6.49 -4.84 -4.46
CA ASN A 192 -6.37 -4.71 -3.01
C ASN A 192 -4.95 -4.27 -2.60
N VAL A 193 -3.92 -4.92 -3.14
CA VAL A 193 -2.52 -4.57 -2.86
C VAL A 193 -2.21 -3.15 -3.30
N CYS A 194 -2.51 -2.79 -4.56
CA CYS A 194 -2.22 -1.47 -5.09
C CYS A 194 -2.95 -0.37 -4.33
N ALA A 195 -4.24 -0.54 -4.04
CA ALA A 195 -5.01 0.45 -3.30
C ALA A 195 -4.52 0.62 -1.85
N THR A 196 -4.17 -0.49 -1.18
CA THR A 196 -3.68 -0.44 0.20
C THR A 196 -2.30 0.20 0.27
N SER A 197 -1.38 -0.14 -0.65
CA SER A 197 -0.01 0.39 -0.65
C SER A 197 0.09 1.90 -0.89
N ILE A 198 -0.93 2.52 -1.50
CA ILE A 198 -0.98 3.99 -1.65
C ILE A 198 -1.17 4.66 -0.28
N THR A 199 -2.00 4.07 0.56
CA THR A 199 -2.46 4.69 1.80
C THR A 199 -1.68 4.23 3.02
N ILE A 200 -1.35 2.94 3.08
CA ILE A 200 -0.70 2.32 4.24
C ILE A 200 0.08 1.08 3.79
N MET A 201 0.85 0.48 4.68
CA MET A 201 1.48 -0.81 4.44
C MET A 201 0.46 -1.97 4.32
N CYS A 202 0.78 -2.92 3.44
CA CYS A 202 -0.04 -4.11 3.22
C CYS A 202 0.12 -5.15 4.33
N LEU A 203 -0.44 -4.88 5.51
CA LEU A 203 -0.42 -5.84 6.63
C LEU A 203 -1.18 -7.14 6.29
N SER A 204 -0.74 -8.25 6.87
CA SER A 204 -1.34 -9.57 6.64
C SER A 204 -2.86 -9.58 6.88
N ARG A 205 -3.36 -8.83 7.87
CA ARG A 205 -4.80 -8.70 8.15
C ARG A 205 -5.62 -8.10 7.01
N TYR A 206 -5.00 -7.27 6.16
CA TYR A 206 -5.66 -6.67 5.00
C TYR A 206 -5.58 -7.58 3.77
N MET A 207 -4.56 -8.44 3.72
CA MET A 207 -4.27 -9.30 2.57
C MET A 207 -4.86 -10.72 2.68
N ILE A 208 -5.31 -11.13 3.87
CA ILE A 208 -5.76 -12.51 4.16
C ILE A 208 -6.89 -13.00 3.24
N TYR A 209 -7.72 -12.08 2.74
CA TYR A 209 -8.80 -12.42 1.82
C TYR A 209 -8.29 -12.95 0.47
N GLY A 210 -7.11 -12.51 0.04
CA GLY A 210 -6.44 -12.98 -1.17
C GLY A 210 -5.98 -14.44 -1.06
N PHE A 211 -5.58 -14.88 0.14
CA PHE A 211 -5.01 -16.20 0.40
C PHE A 211 -5.94 -17.33 -0.06
N SER A 212 -7.13 -17.41 0.51
CA SER A 212 -8.09 -18.48 0.18
C SER A 212 -8.51 -18.42 -1.29
N LEU A 213 -8.75 -17.20 -1.80
CA LEU A 213 -9.16 -17.00 -3.18
C LEU A 213 -8.11 -17.50 -4.18
N PHE A 214 -6.84 -17.16 -3.94
CA PHE A 214 -5.73 -17.58 -4.79
C PHE A 214 -5.57 -19.11 -4.82
N TYR A 215 -5.53 -19.77 -3.66
CA TYR A 215 -5.30 -21.21 -3.59
C TYR A 215 -6.47 -22.03 -4.11
N ILE A 216 -7.72 -21.58 -3.91
CA ILE A 216 -8.90 -22.22 -4.54
C ILE A 216 -8.81 -22.09 -6.07
N ALA A 217 -8.51 -20.90 -6.57
CA ALA A 217 -8.37 -20.66 -8.00
C ALA A 217 -7.21 -21.48 -8.62
N LEU A 218 -6.07 -21.56 -7.92
CA LEU A 218 -4.92 -22.36 -8.35
C LEU A 218 -5.24 -23.85 -8.39
N TYR A 219 -5.94 -24.35 -7.38
CA TYR A 219 -6.39 -25.74 -7.36
C TYR A 219 -7.30 -26.05 -8.56
N LEU A 220 -8.29 -25.21 -8.84
CA LEU A 220 -9.20 -25.39 -9.99
C LEU A 220 -8.42 -25.37 -11.31
N LEU A 221 -7.46 -24.46 -11.44
CA LEU A 221 -6.63 -24.34 -12.64
C LEU A 221 -5.76 -25.59 -12.87
N ILE A 222 -5.09 -26.08 -11.82
CA ILE A 222 -4.26 -27.30 -11.87
C ILE A 222 -5.14 -28.54 -12.17
N ARG A 223 -6.28 -28.64 -11.50
CA ARG A 223 -7.23 -29.73 -11.71
C ARG A 223 -7.65 -29.82 -13.18
N GLU A 224 -8.04 -28.70 -13.78
CA GLU A 224 -8.43 -28.66 -15.20
C GLU A 224 -7.27 -29.06 -16.14
N VAL A 225 -6.02 -28.74 -15.78
CA VAL A 225 -4.82 -29.18 -16.50
C VAL A 225 -4.61 -30.68 -16.37
N CYS A 226 -4.80 -31.25 -15.18
CA CYS A 226 -4.59 -32.71 -14.93
C CYS A 226 -5.66 -33.58 -15.55
N GLU A 227 -6.94 -33.19 -15.48
CA GLU A 227 -8.05 -33.93 -16.06
C GLU A 227 -7.87 -34.13 -17.58
N ASN A 228 -7.28 -33.15 -18.25
CA ASN A 228 -6.95 -33.25 -19.67
C ASN A 228 -5.87 -34.27 -19.98
N LYS A 229 -4.93 -34.56 -19.10
CA LYS A 229 -3.91 -35.58 -19.29
C LYS A 229 -4.46 -37.00 -19.10
N LEU A 230 -5.48 -37.15 -18.23
CA LEU A 230 -6.13 -38.43 -18.01
C LEU A 230 -6.99 -38.86 -19.23
N LEU A 231 -7.75 -37.88 -19.78
CA LEU A 231 -8.58 -38.17 -20.98
C LEU A 231 -7.76 -38.55 -22.22
N TRP A 232 -6.55 -37.96 -22.35
CA TRP A 232 -5.63 -38.34 -23.44
C TRP A 232 -5.11 -39.79 -23.31
N LYS A 233 -4.91 -40.31 -22.10
CA LYS A 233 -4.46 -41.68 -21.83
C LYS A 233 -5.56 -42.73 -21.99
N ILE A 234 -6.83 -42.32 -22.06
CA ILE A 234 -7.97 -43.24 -22.23
C ILE A 234 -8.36 -43.36 -23.73
N CYS A 235 -7.87 -42.44 -24.59
CA CYS A 235 -8.16 -42.40 -26.01
C CYS A 235 -7.00 -42.97 -26.89
N ASP A 236 -5.86 -43.32 -26.32
CA ASP A 236 -4.78 -44.12 -26.91
C ASP A 236 -4.88 -45.58 -26.44
#